data_b2b0b276df894a67ba9e3ffb8b206b00
#
_entry.id   b2b0b276df894a67ba9e3ffb8b206b00
#
_cell.length_a   1.000
_cell.length_b   1.000
_cell.length_c   1.000
_cell.angle_alpha   90.00
_cell.angle_beta   90.00
_cell.angle_gamma   90.00
#
_symmetry.space_group_name_H-M   'P 1'
#
loop_
_entity.id
_entity.type
_entity.pdbx_description
1 polymer ?
#
loop_
_entity_poly.entity_id
_entity_poly.type
_entity_poly.pdbx_seq_one_letter_code
_entity_poly.pdbx_strand_id
1 'polypeptide(L)'
;MSLFPTTRTAKAPVTMNIVFSRDSQVRGMDNTVANTEKYFGQFCSLLAAYTRKTARLRDKADQLVKQLIDFANSENPKLRATMRGFAEDLAKVQDYRQAQVERLETKVVNPLKLYGAQIKQTRAEIKKFKRVQNREIKQLEKLEKLRQKSPWDRQMIASFPGSQAETRVQRAAMDSSCTTLQLEETVDAFQRQKLKDLQTFFSNFVTIEMVFHAKALEVYSSAFQTLKKYDLERDLQDFRAKMQGVYGHYDTQPLANTNPSPSVLQSLASQSAQSTIQSPRKEGEESEDDSMEEAPVEDLRALGQRPNAREPPTTVRRT
;
A
#
# COMPACT_ATOMS: atom_id res chain seq x y z
N MET A 1 47.61 -61.32 12.82
CA MET A 1 48.21 -59.97 12.72
C MET A 1 47.44 -59.20 11.64
N SER A 2 46.51 -58.39 12.03
CA SER A 2 45.64 -57.59 11.11
C SER A 2 46.01 -56.11 11.39
N LEU A 3 46.64 -55.45 10.39
CA LEU A 3 46.99 -54.06 10.43
C LEU A 3 45.81 -53.27 9.81
N PHE A 4 44.99 -52.58 10.62
CA PHE A 4 44.04 -51.58 10.17
C PHE A 4 44.75 -50.23 9.96
N PRO A 5 44.59 -49.57 8.83
CA PRO A 5 45.10 -48.23 8.66
C PRO A 5 44.15 -47.26 9.39
N THR A 6 44.69 -46.57 10.40
CA THR A 6 44.04 -45.46 11.08
C THR A 6 43.89 -44.27 10.10
N THR A 7 42.70 -44.05 9.59
CA THR A 7 42.38 -42.84 8.82
C THR A 7 42.41 -41.64 9.75
N ARG A 8 43.51 -40.88 9.69
CA ARG A 8 43.68 -39.60 10.36
C ARG A 8 42.75 -38.59 9.67
N THR A 9 41.57 -38.37 10.21
CA THR A 9 40.72 -37.25 9.83
C THR A 9 41.47 -35.97 10.11
N ALA A 10 41.96 -35.32 9.07
CA ALA A 10 42.62 -34.01 9.17
C ALA A 10 41.61 -32.99 9.71
N LYS A 11 41.78 -32.60 10.96
CA LYS A 11 41.07 -31.47 11.57
C LYS A 11 41.31 -30.23 10.68
N ALA A 12 40.23 -29.69 10.11
CA ALA A 12 40.30 -28.44 9.36
C ALA A 12 41.00 -27.37 10.24
N PRO A 13 41.91 -26.56 9.66
CA PRO A 13 42.64 -25.57 10.45
C PRO A 13 41.64 -24.59 11.09
N VAL A 14 41.92 -24.20 12.32
CA VAL A 14 41.03 -23.31 13.17
C VAL A 14 40.61 -22.05 12.39
N THR A 15 41.47 -21.52 11.54
CA THR A 15 41.18 -20.36 10.68
C THR A 15 40.06 -20.60 9.68
N MET A 16 39.92 -21.82 9.12
CA MET A 16 38.84 -22.17 8.20
C MET A 16 37.49 -22.23 8.95
N ASN A 17 37.47 -22.74 10.17
CA ASN A 17 36.21 -22.76 11.00
C ASN A 17 35.71 -21.37 11.33
N ILE A 18 36.61 -20.41 11.57
CA ILE A 18 36.24 -19.00 11.81
C ILE A 18 35.64 -18.39 10.53
N VAL A 19 36.20 -18.66 9.37
CA VAL A 19 35.68 -18.17 8.08
C VAL A 19 34.29 -18.74 7.80
N PHE A 20 34.06 -20.03 8.04
CA PHE A 20 32.75 -20.65 7.89
C PHE A 20 31.69 -20.09 8.85
N SER A 21 32.08 -19.84 10.11
CA SER A 21 31.18 -19.23 11.08
C SER A 21 30.74 -17.84 10.65
N ARG A 22 31.66 -16.99 10.17
CA ARG A 22 31.35 -15.66 9.64
C ARG A 22 30.46 -15.72 8.38
N ASP A 23 30.69 -16.69 7.49
CA ASP A 23 29.84 -16.85 6.30
C ASP A 23 28.39 -17.19 6.67
N SER A 24 28.19 -18.09 7.65
CA SER A 24 26.85 -18.41 8.17
C SER A 24 26.15 -17.20 8.78
N GLN A 25 26.88 -16.38 9.54
CA GLN A 25 26.35 -15.15 10.14
C GLN A 25 25.93 -14.15 9.06
N VAL A 26 26.76 -13.93 8.05
CA VAL A 26 26.47 -13.03 6.93
C VAL A 26 25.27 -13.50 6.11
N ARG A 27 25.11 -14.80 5.92
CA ARG A 27 23.88 -15.36 5.30
C ARG A 27 22.64 -15.05 6.11
N GLY A 28 22.69 -15.16 7.44
CA GLY A 28 21.60 -14.75 8.33
C GLY A 28 21.22 -13.29 8.19
N MET A 29 22.23 -12.41 8.11
CA MET A 29 22.05 -10.98 7.88
C MET A 29 21.43 -10.69 6.51
N ASP A 30 21.93 -11.31 5.44
CA ASP A 30 21.42 -11.17 4.07
C ASP A 30 19.95 -11.63 3.98
N ASN A 31 19.61 -12.75 4.62
CA ASN A 31 18.25 -13.24 4.72
C ASN A 31 17.32 -12.26 5.44
N THR A 32 17.80 -11.64 6.53
CA THR A 32 17.03 -10.62 7.27
C THR A 32 16.69 -9.43 6.37
N VAL A 33 17.67 -8.95 5.61
CA VAL A 33 17.47 -7.82 4.67
C VAL A 33 16.55 -8.24 3.51
N ALA A 34 16.73 -9.45 2.96
CA ALA A 34 15.90 -9.98 1.88
C ALA A 34 14.43 -10.16 2.32
N ASN A 35 14.19 -10.69 3.52
CA ASN A 35 12.85 -10.81 4.08
C ASN A 35 12.20 -9.44 4.30
N THR A 36 12.97 -8.47 4.79
CA THR A 36 12.47 -7.11 4.98
C THR A 36 12.05 -6.50 3.63
N GLU A 37 12.88 -6.63 2.60
CA GLU A 37 12.56 -6.16 1.25
C GLU A 37 11.25 -6.77 0.73
N LYS A 38 11.12 -8.09 0.83
CA LYS A 38 9.94 -8.82 0.38
C LYS A 38 8.67 -8.35 1.10
N TYR A 39 8.65 -8.40 2.42
CA TYR A 39 7.44 -8.13 3.19
C TYR A 39 7.09 -6.64 3.25
N PHE A 40 8.07 -5.75 3.36
CA PHE A 40 7.80 -4.30 3.34
C PHE A 40 7.34 -3.83 1.96
N GLY A 41 7.86 -4.44 0.89
CA GLY A 41 7.35 -4.22 -0.46
C GLY A 41 5.89 -4.64 -0.59
N GLN A 42 5.52 -5.81 -0.08
CA GLN A 42 4.14 -6.29 -0.05
C GLN A 42 3.24 -5.39 0.80
N PHE A 43 3.66 -5.01 2.02
CA PHE A 43 2.90 -4.09 2.87
C PHE A 43 2.69 -2.74 2.19
N CYS A 44 3.74 -2.19 1.57
CA CYS A 44 3.66 -0.93 0.85
C CYS A 44 2.64 -1.01 -0.30
N SER A 45 2.69 -2.06 -1.11
CA SER A 45 1.75 -2.26 -2.22
C SER A 45 0.31 -2.40 -1.73
N LEU A 46 0.06 -3.26 -0.74
CA LEU A 46 -1.27 -3.50 -0.18
C LEU A 46 -1.86 -2.25 0.48
N LEU A 47 -1.07 -1.54 1.31
CA LEU A 47 -1.53 -0.34 1.99
C LEU A 47 -1.74 0.83 1.01
N ALA A 48 -0.92 0.95 -0.02
CA ALA A 48 -1.15 1.91 -1.09
C ALA A 48 -2.44 1.60 -1.89
N ALA A 49 -2.70 0.31 -2.17
CA ALA A 49 -3.94 -0.11 -2.82
C ALA A 49 -5.16 0.15 -1.93
N TYR A 50 -5.06 -0.17 -0.63
CA TYR A 50 -6.09 0.15 0.36
C TYR A 50 -6.41 1.65 0.37
N THR A 51 -5.39 2.50 0.46
CA THR A 51 -5.56 3.97 0.45
C THR A 51 -6.26 4.46 -0.82
N ARG A 52 -5.88 3.94 -2.01
CA ARG A 52 -6.53 4.27 -3.27
C ARG A 52 -7.99 3.81 -3.34
N LYS A 53 -8.30 2.61 -2.86
CA LYS A 53 -9.68 2.10 -2.80
C LYS A 53 -10.53 2.93 -1.83
N THR A 54 -9.98 3.35 -0.70
CA THR A 54 -10.64 4.25 0.26
C THR A 54 -10.94 5.62 -0.38
N ALA A 55 -10.02 6.17 -1.19
CA ALA A 55 -10.26 7.39 -1.95
C ALA A 55 -11.40 7.22 -2.98
N ARG A 56 -11.41 6.11 -3.72
CA ARG A 56 -12.51 5.81 -4.67
C ARG A 56 -13.86 5.64 -3.97
N LEU A 57 -13.88 5.05 -2.77
CA LEU A 57 -15.09 4.95 -1.96
C LEU A 57 -15.60 6.34 -1.56
N ARG A 58 -14.73 7.26 -1.16
CA ARG A 58 -15.09 8.67 -0.93
C ARG A 58 -15.74 9.29 -2.16
N ASP A 59 -15.10 9.13 -3.34
CA ASP A 59 -15.59 9.73 -4.59
C ASP A 59 -16.99 9.20 -4.98
N LYS A 60 -17.25 7.90 -4.74
CA LYS A 60 -18.59 7.32 -4.97
C LYS A 60 -19.62 7.83 -3.96
N ALA A 61 -19.23 8.02 -2.70
CA ALA A 61 -20.10 8.59 -1.69
C ALA A 61 -20.41 10.07 -1.98
N ASP A 62 -19.46 10.84 -2.49
CA ASP A 62 -19.71 12.22 -2.93
C ASP A 62 -20.70 12.30 -4.10
N GLN A 63 -20.65 11.33 -5.02
CA GLN A 63 -21.65 11.20 -6.08
C GLN A 63 -23.05 10.93 -5.52
N LEU A 64 -23.17 10.05 -4.50
CA LEU A 64 -24.44 9.81 -3.80
C LEU A 64 -24.96 11.09 -3.13
N VAL A 65 -24.11 11.84 -2.44
CA VAL A 65 -24.48 13.13 -1.82
C VAL A 65 -25.07 14.09 -2.86
N LYS A 66 -24.43 14.21 -4.03
CA LYS A 66 -24.95 15.06 -5.12
C LYS A 66 -26.34 14.62 -5.56
N GLN A 67 -26.55 13.31 -5.79
CA GLN A 67 -27.85 12.78 -6.22
C GLN A 67 -28.94 12.99 -5.15
N LEU A 68 -28.60 12.88 -3.86
CA LEU A 68 -29.53 13.16 -2.77
C LEU A 68 -29.93 14.65 -2.73
N ILE A 69 -29.01 15.56 -2.99
CA ILE A 69 -29.29 16.99 -3.06
C ILE A 69 -30.20 17.30 -4.28
N ASP A 70 -29.90 16.70 -5.44
CA ASP A 70 -30.70 16.87 -6.65
C ASP A 70 -32.11 16.34 -6.46
N PHE A 71 -32.27 15.15 -5.87
CA PHE A 71 -33.56 14.59 -5.48
C PHE A 71 -34.30 15.51 -4.51
N ALA A 72 -33.63 15.97 -3.45
CA ALA A 72 -34.24 16.87 -2.45
C ALA A 72 -34.79 18.14 -3.12
N ASN A 73 -34.17 18.66 -4.17
CA ASN A 73 -34.66 19.86 -4.85
C ASN A 73 -35.99 19.66 -5.58
N SER A 74 -36.37 18.43 -5.95
CA SER A 74 -37.60 18.08 -6.61
C SER A 74 -38.76 17.86 -5.62
N GLU A 75 -38.48 17.72 -4.33
CA GLU A 75 -39.43 17.32 -3.31
C GLU A 75 -40.09 18.49 -2.56
N ASN A 76 -41.13 18.20 -1.80
CA ASN A 76 -41.80 19.13 -0.92
C ASN A 76 -40.89 19.73 0.15
N PRO A 77 -41.15 20.94 0.67
CA PRO A 77 -40.22 21.67 1.55
C PRO A 77 -39.74 20.90 2.77
N LYS A 78 -40.58 20.04 3.37
CA LYS A 78 -40.19 19.26 4.55
C LYS A 78 -39.26 18.12 4.22
N LEU A 79 -39.62 17.28 3.21
CA LEU A 79 -38.78 16.22 2.73
C LEU A 79 -37.49 16.80 2.19
N ARG A 80 -37.55 17.89 1.44
CA ARG A 80 -36.35 18.63 0.95
C ARG A 80 -35.41 18.99 2.08
N ALA A 81 -35.90 19.58 3.16
CA ALA A 81 -35.05 19.98 4.29
C ALA A 81 -34.41 18.76 4.98
N THR A 82 -35.19 17.70 5.18
CA THR A 82 -34.68 16.45 5.77
C THR A 82 -33.60 15.79 4.89
N MET A 83 -33.86 15.66 3.60
CA MET A 83 -32.90 15.01 2.67
C MET A 83 -31.63 15.85 2.48
N ARG A 84 -31.73 17.18 2.47
CA ARG A 84 -30.55 18.05 2.46
C ARG A 84 -29.72 17.90 3.72
N GLY A 85 -30.32 17.94 4.92
CA GLY A 85 -29.63 17.74 6.18
C GLY A 85 -28.93 16.37 6.23
N PHE A 86 -29.62 15.33 5.75
CA PHE A 86 -29.03 13.99 5.62
C PHE A 86 -27.84 13.98 4.65
N ALA A 87 -27.96 14.59 3.47
CA ALA A 87 -26.88 14.68 2.48
C ALA A 87 -25.68 15.47 3.02
N GLU A 88 -25.91 16.57 3.75
CA GLU A 88 -24.87 17.36 4.40
C GLU A 88 -24.11 16.54 5.46
N ASP A 89 -24.80 15.73 6.25
CA ASP A 89 -24.15 14.82 7.20
C ASP A 89 -23.33 13.76 6.48
N LEU A 90 -23.82 13.18 5.38
CA LEU A 90 -23.02 12.25 4.56
C LEU A 90 -21.79 12.93 3.95
N ALA A 91 -21.88 14.18 3.51
CA ALA A 91 -20.75 14.95 3.01
C ALA A 91 -19.66 15.13 4.08
N LYS A 92 -20.03 15.44 5.33
CA LYS A 92 -19.06 15.53 6.44
C LYS A 92 -18.29 14.24 6.67
N VAL A 93 -18.93 13.08 6.48
CA VAL A 93 -18.22 11.79 6.57
C VAL A 93 -17.15 11.69 5.48
N GLN A 94 -17.42 12.21 4.28
CA GLN A 94 -16.43 12.17 3.20
C GLN A 94 -15.26 13.13 3.45
N ASP A 95 -15.46 14.25 4.12
CA ASP A 95 -14.38 15.13 4.58
C ASP A 95 -13.45 14.40 5.55
N TYR A 96 -14.03 13.64 6.50
CA TYR A 96 -13.22 12.80 7.40
C TYR A 96 -12.50 11.67 6.67
N ARG A 97 -13.12 11.09 5.62
CA ARG A 97 -12.49 10.07 4.78
C ARG A 97 -11.35 10.65 3.95
N GLN A 98 -11.48 11.88 3.46
CA GLN A 98 -10.38 12.59 2.81
C GLN A 98 -9.19 12.73 3.76
N ALA A 99 -9.42 13.18 5.00
CA ALA A 99 -8.37 13.29 6.00
C ALA A 99 -7.75 11.92 6.37
N GLN A 100 -8.55 10.83 6.35
CA GLN A 100 -8.06 9.46 6.51
C GLN A 100 -7.09 9.08 5.38
N VAL A 101 -7.47 9.29 4.13
CA VAL A 101 -6.64 9.00 2.94
C VAL A 101 -5.31 9.76 3.00
N GLU A 102 -5.34 11.06 3.26
CA GLU A 102 -4.15 11.89 3.35
C GLU A 102 -3.19 11.44 4.46
N ARG A 103 -3.74 11.07 5.63
CA ARG A 103 -2.93 10.57 6.75
C ARG A 103 -2.35 9.19 6.47
N LEU A 104 -3.10 8.29 5.83
CA LEU A 104 -2.61 6.99 5.40
C LEU A 104 -1.44 7.13 4.42
N GLU A 105 -1.57 8.01 3.42
CA GLU A 105 -0.50 8.26 2.46
C GLU A 105 0.75 8.83 3.14
N THR A 106 0.58 9.85 3.98
CA THR A 106 1.73 10.56 4.57
C THR A 106 2.41 9.81 5.71
N LYS A 107 1.66 9.09 6.56
CA LYS A 107 2.19 8.47 7.79
C LYS A 107 2.43 6.97 7.68
N VAL A 108 1.90 6.31 6.64
CA VAL A 108 2.01 4.86 6.48
C VAL A 108 2.67 4.51 5.15
N VAL A 109 2.09 4.92 4.02
CA VAL A 109 2.54 4.52 2.69
C VAL A 109 3.90 5.15 2.33
N ASN A 110 4.03 6.46 2.47
CA ASN A 110 5.26 7.16 2.10
C ASN A 110 6.48 6.73 2.93
N PRO A 111 6.39 6.55 4.26
CA PRO A 111 7.50 5.99 5.03
C PRO A 111 7.91 4.59 4.59
N LEU A 112 6.95 3.71 4.22
CA LEU A 112 7.25 2.39 3.68
C LEU A 112 7.98 2.44 2.33
N LYS A 113 7.65 3.39 1.45
CA LYS A 113 8.37 3.61 0.18
C LYS A 113 9.85 3.95 0.39
N LEU A 114 10.20 4.62 1.49
CA LEU A 114 11.59 4.99 1.80
C LEU A 114 12.47 3.79 2.16
N TYR A 115 11.89 2.66 2.57
CA TYR A 115 12.66 1.46 2.93
C TYR A 115 13.49 0.90 1.79
N GLY A 116 13.10 1.09 0.54
CA GLY A 116 13.88 0.68 -0.62
C GLY A 116 15.30 1.25 -0.64
N ALA A 117 15.49 2.50 -0.22
CA ALA A 117 16.81 3.13 -0.13
C ALA A 117 17.66 2.53 1.00
N GLN A 118 17.09 2.32 2.19
CA GLN A 118 17.78 1.71 3.33
C GLN A 118 18.22 0.27 3.02
N ILE A 119 17.36 -0.53 2.42
CA ILE A 119 17.66 -1.89 1.98
C ILE A 119 18.81 -1.91 0.98
N LYS A 120 18.79 -1.00 -0.01
CA LYS A 120 19.86 -0.87 -1.00
C LYS A 120 21.20 -0.53 -0.36
N GLN A 121 21.22 0.38 0.62
CA GLN A 121 22.41 0.73 1.37
C GLN A 121 22.96 -0.46 2.17
N THR A 122 22.12 -1.13 2.96
CA THR A 122 22.53 -2.28 3.78
C THR A 122 23.05 -3.43 2.88
N ARG A 123 22.43 -3.67 1.74
CA ARG A 123 22.95 -4.65 0.75
C ARG A 123 24.31 -4.27 0.17
N ALA A 124 24.58 -2.98 -0.02
CA ALA A 124 25.89 -2.53 -0.49
C ALA A 124 26.98 -2.85 0.56
N GLU A 125 26.70 -2.65 1.85
CA GLU A 125 27.64 -3.02 2.92
C GLU A 125 27.86 -4.55 3.00
N ILE A 126 26.82 -5.36 2.88
CA ILE A 126 26.94 -6.82 2.80
C ILE A 126 27.82 -7.24 1.60
N LYS A 127 27.63 -6.61 0.43
CA LYS A 127 28.47 -6.88 -0.76
C LYS A 127 29.93 -6.48 -0.54
N LYS A 128 30.16 -5.36 0.13
CA LYS A 128 31.53 -4.91 0.48
C LYS A 128 32.20 -5.94 1.39
N PHE A 129 31.52 -6.39 2.43
CA PHE A 129 31.99 -7.44 3.30
C PHE A 129 32.35 -8.74 2.54
N LYS A 130 31.44 -9.25 1.72
CA LYS A 130 31.68 -10.47 0.91
C LYS A 130 32.93 -10.35 0.02
N ARG A 131 33.24 -9.16 -0.49
CA ARG A 131 34.47 -8.91 -1.25
C ARG A 131 35.72 -9.00 -0.36
N VAL A 132 35.69 -8.47 0.84
CA VAL A 132 36.81 -8.53 1.80
C VAL A 132 37.03 -9.98 2.24
N GLN A 133 35.98 -10.69 2.63
CA GLN A 133 36.02 -12.10 2.99
C GLN A 133 36.60 -12.99 1.86
N ASN A 134 36.15 -12.80 0.63
CA ASN A 134 36.67 -13.53 -0.50
C ASN A 134 38.18 -13.25 -0.73
N ARG A 135 38.66 -12.06 -0.41
CA ARG A 135 40.08 -11.73 -0.44
C ARG A 135 40.85 -12.51 0.64
N GLU A 136 40.34 -12.57 1.85
CA GLU A 136 40.90 -13.37 2.95
C GLU A 136 41.02 -14.84 2.56
N ILE A 137 39.96 -15.46 2.05
CA ILE A 137 39.94 -16.85 1.58
C ILE A 137 40.99 -17.09 0.54
N LYS A 138 41.12 -16.23 -0.50
CA LYS A 138 42.14 -16.34 -1.54
C LYS A 138 43.57 -16.23 -1.00
N GLN A 139 43.82 -15.43 0.02
CA GLN A 139 45.14 -15.35 0.64
C GLN A 139 45.44 -16.60 1.47
N LEU A 140 44.45 -17.13 2.20
CA LEU A 140 44.60 -18.42 2.90
C LEU A 140 44.90 -19.59 1.96
N GLU A 141 44.16 -19.70 0.86
CA GLU A 141 44.39 -20.73 -0.16
C GLU A 141 45.82 -20.64 -0.77
N LYS A 142 46.27 -19.40 -1.03
CA LYS A 142 47.64 -19.18 -1.55
C LYS A 142 48.70 -19.62 -0.54
N LEU A 143 48.51 -19.26 0.74
CA LEU A 143 49.42 -19.67 1.80
C LEU A 143 49.46 -21.19 1.94
N GLU A 144 48.32 -21.85 1.92
CA GLU A 144 48.21 -23.30 2.02
C GLU A 144 48.89 -24.01 0.84
N LYS A 145 48.69 -23.52 -0.38
CA LYS A 145 49.39 -24.02 -1.59
C LYS A 145 50.90 -23.85 -1.48
N LEU A 146 51.41 -22.77 -0.91
CA LEU A 146 52.85 -22.57 -0.68
C LEU A 146 53.38 -23.55 0.35
N ARG A 147 52.65 -23.78 1.46
CA ARG A 147 53.01 -24.76 2.50
C ARG A 147 53.04 -26.20 1.96
N GLN A 148 52.13 -26.55 1.05
CA GLN A 148 52.11 -27.87 0.42
C GLN A 148 53.28 -28.10 -0.56
N LYS A 149 53.74 -27.04 -1.24
CA LYS A 149 54.83 -27.15 -2.22
C LYS A 149 56.21 -27.29 -1.57
N SER A 150 56.45 -26.78 -0.38
CA SER A 150 57.73 -26.79 0.30
C SER A 150 57.60 -27.15 1.79
N PRO A 151 57.30 -28.44 2.12
CA PRO A 151 57.08 -28.85 3.53
C PRO A 151 58.34 -28.79 4.40
N TRP A 152 59.54 -28.87 3.81
CA TRP A 152 60.80 -28.95 4.48
C TRP A 152 61.54 -27.63 4.67
N ASP A 153 61.14 -26.58 3.98
CA ASP A 153 61.83 -25.29 3.94
C ASP A 153 61.19 -24.25 4.89
N ARG A 154 60.99 -24.62 6.17
CA ARG A 154 60.50 -23.68 7.18
C ARG A 154 61.42 -22.45 7.33
N GLN A 155 62.75 -22.61 7.16
CA GLN A 155 63.68 -21.49 7.20
C GLN A 155 63.61 -20.58 5.98
N MET A 156 63.37 -21.13 4.76
CA MET A 156 63.16 -20.35 3.55
C MET A 156 61.79 -19.65 3.55
N ILE A 157 60.75 -20.24 4.16
CA ILE A 157 59.43 -19.63 4.28
C ILE A 157 59.49 -18.39 5.23
N ALA A 158 60.39 -18.41 6.25
CA ALA A 158 60.58 -17.28 7.16
C ALA A 158 61.40 -16.12 6.55
N SER A 159 62.32 -16.40 5.61
CA SER A 159 63.26 -15.40 5.06
C SER A 159 62.97 -14.88 3.66
N PHE A 160 61.99 -15.43 2.93
CA PHE A 160 61.63 -14.98 1.57
C PHE A 160 60.09 -14.90 1.40
N PRO A 161 59.46 -15.19 0.33
CA PRO A 161 58.05 -14.89 0.04
C PRO A 161 57.05 -15.49 1.04
N GLY A 162 57.42 -16.42 1.92
CA GLY A 162 56.57 -17.02 2.96
C GLY A 162 56.18 -16.03 4.06
N SER A 163 57.11 -15.23 4.56
CA SER A 163 56.84 -14.21 5.57
C SER A 163 55.90 -13.11 5.01
N GLN A 164 56.08 -12.78 3.72
CA GLN A 164 55.22 -11.89 3.01
C GLN A 164 53.82 -12.47 2.81
N ALA A 165 53.67 -13.79 2.57
CA ALA A 165 52.42 -14.48 2.43
C ALA A 165 51.64 -14.54 3.76
N GLU A 166 52.35 -14.86 4.85
CA GLU A 166 51.78 -14.86 6.21
C GLU A 166 51.32 -13.45 6.65
N THR A 167 52.15 -12.43 6.41
CA THR A 167 51.78 -11.03 6.68
C THR A 167 50.56 -10.59 5.86
N ARG A 168 50.45 -11.03 4.60
CA ARG A 168 49.25 -10.74 3.77
C ARG A 168 47.99 -11.41 4.30
N VAL A 169 48.09 -12.67 4.75
CA VAL A 169 46.97 -13.40 5.38
C VAL A 169 46.56 -12.72 6.69
N GLN A 170 47.54 -12.37 7.52
CA GLN A 170 47.28 -11.72 8.79
C GLN A 170 46.59 -10.34 8.62
N ARG A 171 47.06 -9.56 7.64
CA ARG A 171 46.41 -8.29 7.26
C ARG A 171 44.99 -8.50 6.74
N ALA A 172 44.79 -9.48 5.84
CA ALA A 172 43.48 -9.81 5.31
C ALA A 172 42.54 -10.31 6.38
N ALA A 173 43.01 -11.06 7.37
CA ALA A 173 42.22 -11.51 8.51
C ALA A 173 41.81 -10.35 9.45
N MET A 174 42.72 -9.39 9.69
CA MET A 174 42.40 -8.17 10.44
C MET A 174 41.37 -7.31 9.71
N ASP A 175 41.55 -7.08 8.41
CA ASP A 175 40.62 -6.33 7.58
C ASP A 175 39.23 -6.99 7.58
N SER A 176 39.16 -8.32 7.49
CA SER A 176 37.93 -9.09 7.52
C SER A 176 37.25 -9.01 8.88
N SER A 177 38.03 -9.09 10.00
CA SER A 177 37.49 -8.97 11.35
C SER A 177 36.90 -7.58 11.59
N CYS A 178 37.61 -6.53 11.24
CA CYS A 178 37.14 -5.15 11.36
C CYS A 178 35.87 -4.91 10.53
N THR A 179 35.86 -5.39 9.29
CA THR A 179 34.69 -5.25 8.40
C THR A 179 33.50 -6.08 8.91
N THR A 180 33.74 -7.22 9.57
CA THR A 180 32.67 -8.03 10.19
C THR A 180 31.98 -7.25 11.30
N LEU A 181 32.74 -6.68 12.25
CA LEU A 181 32.20 -5.87 13.33
C LEU A 181 31.39 -4.69 12.79
N GLN A 182 31.90 -4.00 11.79
CA GLN A 182 31.19 -2.89 11.14
C GLN A 182 29.90 -3.33 10.47
N LEU A 183 29.88 -4.52 9.87
CA LEU A 183 28.67 -5.09 9.27
C LEU A 183 27.65 -5.49 10.35
N GLU A 184 28.09 -6.11 11.44
CA GLU A 184 27.23 -6.47 12.59
C GLU A 184 26.54 -5.24 13.14
N GLU A 185 27.27 -4.16 13.39
CA GLU A 185 26.74 -2.89 13.88
C GLU A 185 25.72 -2.31 12.88
N THR A 186 26.03 -2.32 11.59
CA THR A 186 25.13 -1.82 10.54
C THR A 186 23.83 -2.62 10.49
N VAL A 187 23.89 -3.94 10.60
CA VAL A 187 22.71 -4.81 10.52
C VAL A 187 21.90 -4.75 11.81
N ASP A 188 22.55 -4.62 12.98
CA ASP A 188 21.85 -4.40 14.25
C ASP A 188 21.08 -3.07 14.23
N ALA A 189 21.72 -1.99 13.78
CA ALA A 189 21.06 -0.69 13.61
C ALA A 189 19.89 -0.76 12.63
N PHE A 190 20.05 -1.46 11.50
CA PHE A 190 18.97 -1.71 10.54
C PHE A 190 17.82 -2.49 11.18
N GLN A 191 18.11 -3.56 11.90
CA GLN A 191 17.10 -4.38 12.58
C GLN A 191 16.34 -3.58 13.64
N ARG A 192 17.05 -2.80 14.46
CA ARG A 192 16.46 -1.93 15.49
C ARG A 192 15.52 -0.91 14.87
N GLN A 193 15.97 -0.24 13.81
CA GLN A 193 15.16 0.75 13.10
C GLN A 193 13.93 0.10 12.48
N LYS A 194 14.09 -1.06 11.81
CA LYS A 194 12.99 -1.83 11.24
C LYS A 194 11.89 -2.15 12.26
N LEU A 195 12.26 -2.62 13.46
CA LEU A 195 11.30 -2.97 14.50
C LEU A 195 10.54 -1.75 15.02
N LYS A 196 11.24 -0.63 15.22
CA LYS A 196 10.65 0.65 15.62
C LYS A 196 9.68 1.17 14.55
N ASP A 197 10.08 1.12 13.29
CA ASP A 197 9.29 1.62 12.19
C ASP A 197 8.05 0.77 11.95
N LEU A 198 8.16 -0.57 12.05
CA LEU A 198 7.02 -1.48 12.00
C LEU A 198 5.95 -1.10 13.05
N GLN A 199 6.38 -0.92 14.29
CA GLN A 199 5.49 -0.48 15.36
C GLN A 199 4.83 0.86 15.01
N THR A 200 5.61 1.81 14.50
CA THR A 200 5.13 3.14 14.13
C THR A 200 4.11 3.10 12.99
N PHE A 201 4.39 2.34 11.92
CA PHE A 201 3.50 2.26 10.76
C PHE A 201 2.14 1.66 11.11
N PHE A 202 2.14 0.54 11.84
CA PHE A 202 0.88 -0.11 12.21
C PHE A 202 0.13 0.63 13.31
N SER A 203 0.82 1.27 14.26
CA SER A 203 0.18 2.16 15.23
C SER A 203 -0.48 3.36 14.54
N ASN A 204 0.20 3.98 13.57
CA ASN A 204 -0.37 5.05 12.76
C ASN A 204 -1.59 4.57 11.98
N PHE A 205 -1.49 3.42 11.30
CA PHE A 205 -2.61 2.84 10.56
C PHE A 205 -3.84 2.68 11.46
N VAL A 206 -3.68 1.98 12.59
CA VAL A 206 -4.80 1.73 13.52
C VAL A 206 -5.36 3.05 14.08
N THR A 207 -4.49 3.99 14.46
CA THR A 207 -4.94 5.29 14.99
C THR A 207 -5.75 6.07 13.96
N ILE A 208 -5.32 6.08 12.69
CA ILE A 208 -6.02 6.76 11.60
C ILE A 208 -7.41 6.14 11.39
N GLU A 209 -7.50 4.80 11.36
CA GLU A 209 -8.76 4.07 11.23
C GLU A 209 -9.69 4.36 12.43
N MET A 210 -9.18 4.28 13.65
CA MET A 210 -9.97 4.57 14.87
C MET A 210 -10.55 5.98 14.85
N VAL A 211 -9.74 6.98 14.50
CA VAL A 211 -10.20 8.39 14.44
C VAL A 211 -11.29 8.56 13.39
N PHE A 212 -11.11 7.97 12.20
CA PHE A 212 -12.12 8.02 11.16
C PHE A 212 -13.43 7.36 11.61
N HIS A 213 -13.37 6.14 12.11
CA HIS A 213 -14.58 5.41 12.53
C HIS A 213 -15.31 6.08 13.69
N ALA A 214 -14.60 6.66 14.65
CA ALA A 214 -15.22 7.41 15.74
C ALA A 214 -15.96 8.65 15.22
N LYS A 215 -15.36 9.43 14.33
CA LYS A 215 -15.98 10.59 13.72
C LYS A 215 -17.14 10.23 12.79
N ALA A 216 -16.99 9.18 12.01
CA ALA A 216 -18.05 8.67 11.16
C ALA A 216 -19.27 8.21 11.98
N LEU A 217 -19.06 7.52 13.10
CA LEU A 217 -20.15 7.09 13.99
C LEU A 217 -20.93 8.28 14.58
N GLU A 218 -20.21 9.33 15.00
CA GLU A 218 -20.82 10.56 15.51
C GLU A 218 -21.76 11.18 14.46
N VAL A 219 -21.28 11.34 13.23
CA VAL A 219 -22.05 11.97 12.14
C VAL A 219 -23.18 11.06 11.65
N TYR A 220 -22.94 9.75 11.49
CA TYR A 220 -24.03 8.83 11.11
C TYR A 220 -25.13 8.75 12.16
N SER A 221 -24.80 8.90 13.45
CA SER A 221 -25.80 8.98 14.51
C SER A 221 -26.68 10.24 14.37
N SER A 222 -26.08 11.39 13.99
CA SER A 222 -26.81 12.62 13.67
C SER A 222 -27.74 12.43 12.47
N ALA A 223 -27.19 11.89 11.37
CA ALA A 223 -27.94 11.62 10.14
C ALA A 223 -29.15 10.69 10.40
N PHE A 224 -28.94 9.64 11.19
CA PHE A 224 -30.02 8.73 11.59
C PHE A 224 -31.13 9.46 12.39
N GLN A 225 -30.75 10.33 13.32
CA GLN A 225 -31.71 11.12 14.06
C GLN A 225 -32.46 12.11 13.17
N THR A 226 -31.84 12.70 12.20
CA THR A 226 -32.46 13.58 11.20
C THR A 226 -33.56 12.85 10.43
N LEU A 227 -33.28 11.64 9.94
CA LEU A 227 -34.25 10.79 9.25
C LEU A 227 -35.40 10.34 10.19
N LYS A 228 -35.10 9.99 11.44
CA LYS A 228 -36.11 9.58 12.42
C LYS A 228 -37.09 10.69 12.82
N LYS A 229 -36.67 11.96 12.77
CA LYS A 229 -37.49 13.11 13.09
C LYS A 229 -38.42 13.51 11.95
N TYR A 230 -38.29 12.92 10.77
CA TYR A 230 -39.14 13.18 9.64
C TYR A 230 -40.56 12.69 9.90
N ASP A 231 -41.55 13.61 9.78
CA ASP A 231 -42.96 13.35 9.99
C ASP A 231 -43.62 13.05 8.63
N LEU A 232 -43.69 11.78 8.31
CA LEU A 232 -44.32 11.27 7.10
C LEU A 232 -45.78 11.68 6.95
N GLU A 233 -46.57 11.54 8.03
CA GLU A 233 -48.00 11.79 7.96
C GLU A 233 -48.31 13.26 7.69
N ARG A 234 -47.56 14.15 8.28
CA ARG A 234 -47.70 15.58 8.06
C ARG A 234 -47.30 15.99 6.63
N ASP A 235 -46.26 15.42 6.09
CA ASP A 235 -45.83 15.71 4.71
C ASP A 235 -46.86 15.15 3.69
N LEU A 236 -47.44 13.99 4.01
CA LEU A 236 -48.50 13.38 3.20
C LEU A 236 -49.80 14.21 3.25
N GLN A 237 -50.13 14.78 4.40
CA GLN A 237 -51.24 15.70 4.54
C GLN A 237 -51.06 16.98 3.71
N ASP A 238 -49.84 17.57 3.77
CA ASP A 238 -49.49 18.75 2.96
C ASP A 238 -49.55 18.45 1.46
N PHE A 239 -49.11 17.25 1.05
CA PHE A 239 -49.27 16.80 -0.34
C PHE A 239 -50.72 16.66 -0.75
N ARG A 240 -51.55 15.97 0.04
CA ARG A 240 -52.99 15.81 -0.22
C ARG A 240 -53.69 17.15 -0.34
N ALA A 241 -53.41 18.10 0.57
CA ALA A 241 -53.99 19.43 0.56
C ALA A 241 -53.64 20.21 -0.74
N LYS A 242 -52.42 20.09 -1.21
CA LYS A 242 -52.00 20.68 -2.49
C LYS A 242 -52.74 20.06 -3.67
N MET A 243 -52.86 18.73 -3.72
CA MET A 243 -53.58 18.05 -4.79
C MET A 243 -55.03 18.41 -4.83
N GLN A 244 -55.71 18.48 -3.64
CA GLN A 244 -57.10 18.91 -3.55
C GLN A 244 -57.27 20.37 -3.98
N GLY A 245 -56.35 21.27 -3.62
CA GLY A 245 -56.39 22.68 -4.05
C GLY A 245 -56.20 22.84 -5.59
N VAL A 246 -55.45 21.98 -6.21
CA VAL A 246 -55.27 21.99 -7.66
C VAL A 246 -56.47 21.40 -8.38
N TYR A 247 -57.11 20.34 -7.85
CA TYR A 247 -58.30 19.71 -8.47
C TYR A 247 -59.59 20.38 -8.04
N GLY A 248 -59.71 20.96 -6.82
CA GLY A 248 -60.88 21.66 -6.32
C GLY A 248 -61.18 22.98 -7.05
N HIS A 249 -60.23 23.54 -7.75
CA HIS A 249 -60.44 24.76 -8.57
C HIS A 249 -61.16 24.49 -9.91
N TYR A 250 -61.23 23.24 -10.32
CA TYR A 250 -61.97 22.84 -11.54
C TYR A 250 -63.42 22.44 -11.27
N ASP A 251 -63.82 22.19 -9.98
CA ASP A 251 -65.16 21.73 -9.62
C ASP A 251 -66.16 22.86 -9.26
N THR A 252 -65.79 24.14 -9.32
CA THR A 252 -66.61 25.26 -8.93
C THR A 252 -67.18 26.07 -10.11
N GLN A 253 -67.19 25.54 -11.33
CA GLN A 253 -68.08 26.07 -12.35
C GLN A 253 -69.41 25.27 -12.35
N PRO A 254 -70.56 25.91 -12.07
CA PRO A 254 -71.85 25.24 -12.16
C PRO A 254 -72.09 24.91 -13.65
N LEU A 255 -71.97 23.66 -14.03
CA LEU A 255 -72.41 23.14 -15.31
C LEU A 255 -73.93 23.29 -15.35
N ALA A 256 -74.39 24.33 -16.05
CA ALA A 256 -75.75 24.42 -16.46
C ALA A 256 -76.13 23.17 -17.25
N ASN A 257 -77.16 22.46 -16.75
CA ASN A 257 -77.94 21.40 -17.38
C ASN A 257 -77.56 21.03 -18.84
N THR A 258 -76.72 20.04 -19.02
CA THR A 258 -76.67 19.19 -20.22
C THR A 258 -76.45 17.76 -19.77
N ASN A 259 -77.44 16.90 -20.01
CA ASN A 259 -77.36 15.46 -19.84
C ASN A 259 -76.14 14.91 -20.61
N PRO A 260 -75.21 14.23 -19.96
CA PRO A 260 -74.09 13.66 -20.69
C PRO A 260 -74.53 12.46 -21.51
N SER A 261 -74.29 12.51 -22.79
CA SER A 261 -74.48 11.37 -23.70
C SER A 261 -73.51 10.21 -23.28
N PRO A 262 -73.94 8.94 -23.38
CA PRO A 262 -73.16 7.78 -22.89
C PRO A 262 -71.82 7.57 -23.56
N SER A 263 -71.58 8.24 -24.68
CA SER A 263 -70.30 8.12 -25.45
C SER A 263 -69.07 8.82 -24.82
N VAL A 264 -69.30 9.79 -23.87
CA VAL A 264 -68.18 10.52 -23.25
C VAL A 264 -67.55 9.74 -22.11
N LEU A 265 -68.34 8.90 -21.43
CA LEU A 265 -67.83 8.04 -20.33
C LEU A 265 -66.92 6.90 -20.83
N GLN A 266 -67.11 6.47 -22.08
CA GLN A 266 -66.29 5.41 -22.68
C GLN A 266 -64.91 5.91 -23.15
N SER A 267 -64.81 7.19 -23.52
CA SER A 267 -63.52 7.78 -23.94
C SER A 267 -62.61 8.11 -22.79
N LEU A 268 -63.15 8.46 -21.61
CA LEU A 268 -62.35 8.70 -20.39
C LEU A 268 -61.83 7.40 -19.73
N ALA A 269 -62.60 6.31 -19.85
CA ALA A 269 -62.15 4.99 -19.38
C ALA A 269 -61.04 4.39 -20.27
N SER A 270 -61.04 4.75 -21.56
CA SER A 270 -60.02 4.26 -22.53
C SER A 270 -58.69 5.00 -22.42
N GLN A 271 -58.68 6.26 -21.92
CA GLN A 271 -57.44 7.02 -21.71
C GLN A 271 -56.76 6.68 -20.36
N SER A 272 -57.51 6.23 -19.37
CA SER A 272 -56.94 5.77 -18.10
C SER A 272 -56.24 4.42 -18.18
N ALA A 273 -56.49 3.62 -19.22
CA ALA A 273 -55.90 2.28 -19.38
C ALA A 273 -54.65 2.24 -20.25
N GLN A 274 -54.19 3.37 -20.81
CA GLN A 274 -53.02 3.42 -21.70
C GLN A 274 -51.84 4.18 -21.18
N SER A 275 -51.86 4.66 -19.91
CA SER A 275 -50.66 5.18 -19.28
C SER A 275 -50.02 4.17 -18.32
N THR A 276 -50.01 2.90 -18.71
CA THR A 276 -49.15 1.91 -18.05
C THR A 276 -47.78 1.99 -18.69
N ILE A 277 -46.87 2.67 -18.03
CA ILE A 277 -45.47 2.37 -17.81
C ILE A 277 -44.79 1.71 -19.02
N GLN A 278 -44.25 2.49 -19.90
CA GLN A 278 -43.01 2.18 -20.56
C GLN A 278 -41.90 3.03 -19.96
N SER A 279 -41.32 2.52 -18.88
CA SER A 279 -39.97 2.88 -18.50
C SER A 279 -39.05 2.44 -19.64
N PRO A 280 -38.20 3.30 -20.18
CA PRO A 280 -37.10 2.82 -20.98
C PRO A 280 -36.10 2.15 -20.02
N ARG A 281 -36.16 0.83 -19.99
CA ARG A 281 -35.13 -0.05 -19.48
C ARG A 281 -33.89 0.16 -20.36
N LYS A 282 -33.06 1.13 -20.00
CA LYS A 282 -31.67 1.11 -20.34
C LYS A 282 -30.98 0.26 -19.27
N GLU A 283 -30.99 -1.02 -19.53
CA GLU A 283 -29.95 -1.92 -19.04
C GLU A 283 -28.64 -1.46 -19.67
N GLY A 284 -27.97 -0.55 -19.01
CA GLY A 284 -26.54 -0.44 -19.02
C GLY A 284 -26.08 -1.30 -17.86
N GLU A 285 -25.99 -2.60 -18.09
CA GLU A 285 -25.05 -3.44 -17.35
C GLU A 285 -23.65 -2.87 -17.68
N GLU A 286 -23.22 -1.87 -16.92
CA GLU A 286 -21.82 -1.78 -16.59
C GLU A 286 -21.55 -3.00 -15.70
N SER A 287 -21.27 -4.12 -16.34
CA SER A 287 -20.41 -5.14 -15.77
C SER A 287 -19.11 -4.41 -15.44
N GLU A 288 -19.03 -3.87 -14.21
CA GLU A 288 -17.73 -3.66 -13.58
C GLU A 288 -17.15 -5.07 -13.47
N ASP A 289 -16.50 -5.48 -14.56
CA ASP A 289 -15.51 -6.52 -14.57
C ASP A 289 -14.47 -6.06 -13.54
N ASP A 290 -14.66 -6.52 -12.29
CA ASP A 290 -13.69 -6.46 -11.22
C ASP A 290 -12.60 -7.48 -11.58
N SER A 291 -12.09 -7.35 -12.82
CA SER A 291 -10.83 -7.93 -13.19
C SER A 291 -9.86 -7.35 -12.17
N MET A 292 -9.48 -8.21 -11.23
CA MET A 292 -8.31 -8.07 -10.39
C MET A 292 -7.13 -7.83 -11.34
N GLU A 293 -6.97 -6.59 -11.78
CA GLU A 293 -5.70 -6.09 -12.22
C GLU A 293 -4.85 -6.03 -10.96
N GLU A 294 -4.27 -7.19 -10.60
CA GLU A 294 -3.06 -7.21 -9.79
C GLU A 294 -2.09 -6.30 -10.52
N ALA A 295 -2.09 -5.03 -10.11
CA ALA A 295 -1.02 -4.13 -10.47
C ALA A 295 0.27 -4.88 -10.13
N PRO A 296 1.19 -5.06 -11.10
CA PRO A 296 2.41 -5.79 -10.85
C PRO A 296 3.03 -5.18 -9.59
N VAL A 297 3.40 -6.05 -8.67
CA VAL A 297 4.15 -5.68 -7.46
C VAL A 297 5.33 -4.86 -7.97
N GLU A 298 5.25 -3.53 -7.83
CA GLU A 298 6.37 -2.67 -8.16
C GLU A 298 7.50 -3.13 -7.25
N ASP A 299 8.41 -3.90 -7.85
CA ASP A 299 9.59 -4.38 -7.16
C ASP A 299 10.31 -3.12 -6.67
N LEU A 300 10.53 -3.00 -5.36
CA LEU A 300 11.29 -1.89 -4.77
C LEU A 300 12.66 -1.70 -5.46
N ARG A 301 13.12 -2.70 -6.22
CA ARG A 301 14.27 -2.63 -7.13
C ARG A 301 14.06 -1.66 -8.29
N ALA A 302 12.86 -1.49 -8.80
CA ALA A 302 12.56 -0.63 -9.96
C ALA A 302 12.57 0.86 -9.60
N LEU A 303 12.25 1.23 -8.36
CA LEU A 303 12.27 2.62 -7.89
C LEU A 303 13.67 3.23 -7.77
N GLY A 304 14.74 2.43 -7.93
CA GLY A 304 16.14 2.86 -7.88
C GLY A 304 16.83 3.09 -9.23
N GLN A 305 16.16 2.83 -10.35
CA GLN A 305 16.72 3.00 -11.71
C GLN A 305 16.06 4.18 -12.43
N ARG A 306 16.41 5.41 -12.04
CA ARG A 306 16.29 6.54 -12.97
C ARG A 306 17.51 6.50 -13.90
N PRO A 307 17.35 6.49 -15.24
CA PRO A 307 18.47 6.66 -16.16
C PRO A 307 19.03 8.06 -15.97
N ASN A 308 20.37 8.16 -15.84
CA ASN A 308 21.11 9.40 -15.94
C ASN A 308 20.66 10.14 -17.20
N ALA A 309 20.14 11.35 -17.03
CA ALA A 309 19.93 12.27 -18.12
C ALA A 309 21.27 12.50 -18.82
N ARG A 310 21.35 12.09 -20.08
CA ARG A 310 22.45 12.45 -20.97
C ARG A 310 22.48 13.96 -21.11
N GLU A 311 23.59 14.56 -20.74
CA GLU A 311 23.93 15.91 -21.13
C GLU A 311 23.96 16.02 -22.67
N PRO A 312 23.44 17.10 -23.26
CA PRO A 312 23.53 17.32 -24.70
C PRO A 312 24.97 17.65 -25.09
N PRO A 313 25.46 17.24 -26.28
CA PRO A 313 26.81 17.52 -26.74
C PRO A 313 26.97 19.01 -27.04
N THR A 314 27.95 19.62 -26.40
CA THR A 314 28.44 20.95 -26.70
C THR A 314 29.05 20.99 -28.09
N THR A 315 28.40 21.71 -29.01
CA THR A 315 28.90 22.02 -30.34
C THR A 315 30.04 23.04 -30.21
N VAL A 316 31.27 22.63 -30.43
CA VAL A 316 32.42 23.49 -30.64
C VAL A 316 32.36 24.04 -32.05
N ARG A 317 32.05 25.34 -32.23
CA ARG A 317 32.26 26.08 -33.46
C ARG A 317 33.77 26.41 -33.58
N ARG A 318 34.40 25.89 -34.61
CA ARG A 318 35.70 26.41 -35.12
C ARG A 318 35.40 27.64 -35.99
N THR A 319 36.05 28.69 -35.69
CA THR A 319 36.54 29.72 -36.61
C THR A 319 38.05 29.84 -36.43
#